data_2a34531c82b0311e4af961bc0d85f8be
#
_entry.id   2a34531c82b0311e4af961bc0d85f8be
#
_cell.length_a   1.000
_cell.length_b   1.000
_cell.length_c   1.000
_cell.angle_alpha   90.00
_cell.angle_beta   90.00
_cell.angle_gamma   90.00
#
_symmetry.space_group_name_H-M   'P 1'
#
loop_
_entity.id
_entity.type
_entity.pdbx_description
1 polymer ?
#
loop_
_entity_poly.entity_id
_entity_poly.type
_entity_poly.pdbx_seq_one_letter_code
_entity_poly.pdbx_strand_id
1 'polypeptide(L)'
;MPMPPAPDDLTSLSLADIARLAEERRLPPVEKWNPTHCGDSAMRIARDGIWYHEGSPIGRPAMVRLFSTILRREPDGRFVLVTPVEKLDIEVEDAPFVAVELRSEGEGEARNLAFRLNTDDLVVAGPEHRLRFEAGPHPYLEVRGGLDALVARPVYYELAEIALAEGASPAGVWSGGAFFALEPRP
;
A
#
# COMPACT_ATOMS: atom_id res chain seq x y z
N MET A 1 -3.47 -1.72 -23.38
CA MET A 1 -2.23 -0.93 -23.35
C MET A 1 -1.55 -1.15 -22.00
N PRO A 2 -0.27 -1.48 -21.97
CA PRO A 2 0.44 -1.52 -20.71
C PRO A 2 0.48 -0.12 -20.11
N MET A 3 0.20 -0.04 -18.85
CA MET A 3 0.24 1.20 -18.06
C MET A 3 1.65 1.77 -18.05
N PRO A 4 1.83 3.08 -18.23
CA PRO A 4 3.15 3.68 -18.09
C PRO A 4 3.70 3.40 -16.69
N PRO A 5 5.00 3.14 -16.56
CA PRO A 5 5.63 3.00 -15.25
C PRO A 5 5.43 4.30 -14.44
N ALA A 6 5.30 4.16 -13.13
CA ALA A 6 5.35 5.31 -12.26
C ALA A 6 6.68 6.04 -12.47
N PRO A 7 6.71 7.37 -12.39
CA PRO A 7 7.95 8.12 -12.52
C PRO A 7 8.96 7.70 -11.45
N ASP A 8 10.22 7.75 -11.78
CA ASP A 8 11.33 7.30 -10.93
C ASP A 8 11.45 8.08 -9.61
N ASP A 9 10.84 9.26 -9.52
CA ASP A 9 10.92 10.12 -8.35
C ASP A 9 9.60 10.87 -8.12
N LEU A 10 8.98 10.69 -6.95
CA LEU A 10 7.78 11.42 -6.55
C LEU A 10 8.03 12.91 -6.34
N THR A 11 9.26 13.30 -6.02
CA THR A 11 9.59 14.72 -5.78
C THR A 11 9.46 15.59 -7.04
N SER A 12 9.50 14.99 -8.22
CA SER A 12 9.33 15.67 -9.50
C SER A 12 7.87 15.94 -9.90
N LEU A 13 6.90 15.34 -9.18
CA LEU A 13 5.48 15.44 -9.48
C LEU A 13 4.76 16.33 -8.49
N SER A 14 3.74 17.05 -8.97
CA SER A 14 2.76 17.68 -8.09
C SER A 14 1.83 16.63 -7.48
N LEU A 15 1.23 16.95 -6.34
CA LEU A 15 0.25 16.05 -5.73
C LEU A 15 -0.96 15.83 -6.65
N ALA A 16 -1.35 16.84 -7.42
CA ALA A 16 -2.43 16.72 -8.42
C ALA A 16 -2.09 15.68 -9.50
N ASP A 17 -0.83 15.65 -9.96
CA ASP A 17 -0.37 14.64 -10.92
C ASP A 17 -0.38 13.25 -10.31
N ILE A 18 0.06 13.11 -9.06
CA ILE A 18 0.03 11.84 -8.32
C ILE A 18 -1.40 11.33 -8.15
N ALA A 19 -2.32 12.19 -7.73
CA ALA A 19 -3.73 11.84 -7.56
C ALA A 19 -4.36 11.38 -8.89
N ARG A 20 -4.07 12.09 -9.98
CA ARG A 20 -4.52 11.73 -11.33
C ARG A 20 -3.99 10.36 -11.75
N LEU A 21 -2.70 10.09 -11.55
CA LEU A 21 -2.08 8.80 -11.89
C LEU A 21 -2.69 7.65 -11.07
N ALA A 22 -2.99 7.89 -9.80
CA ALA A 22 -3.67 6.92 -8.95
C ALA A 22 -5.09 6.60 -9.43
N GLU A 23 -5.84 7.62 -9.87
CA GLU A 23 -7.20 7.46 -10.40
C GLU A 23 -7.25 6.80 -11.77
N GLU A 24 -6.26 7.06 -12.64
CA GLU A 24 -6.18 6.47 -13.98
C GLU A 24 -5.88 4.97 -13.95
N ARG A 25 -5.39 4.45 -12.84
CA ARG A 25 -5.08 3.04 -12.69
C ARG A 25 -6.34 2.19 -12.62
N ARG A 26 -6.60 1.44 -13.68
CA ARG A 26 -7.71 0.48 -13.73
C ARG A 26 -7.25 -0.87 -13.20
N LEU A 27 -7.82 -1.25 -12.06
CA LEU A 27 -7.61 -2.57 -11.48
C LEU A 27 -8.68 -3.54 -11.96
N PRO A 28 -8.35 -4.83 -12.12
CA PRO A 28 -9.36 -5.83 -12.42
C PRO A 28 -10.37 -5.94 -11.28
N PRO A 29 -11.66 -6.25 -11.59
CA PRO A 29 -12.73 -6.32 -10.58
C PRO A 29 -12.67 -7.63 -9.80
N VAL A 30 -11.61 -7.84 -9.03
CA VAL A 30 -11.34 -9.10 -8.30
C VAL A 30 -12.44 -9.47 -7.32
N GLU A 31 -13.14 -8.48 -6.77
CA GLU A 31 -14.25 -8.69 -5.84
C GLU A 31 -15.46 -9.36 -6.50
N LYS A 32 -15.57 -9.32 -7.83
CA LYS A 32 -16.66 -9.94 -8.59
C LYS A 32 -16.35 -11.37 -9.03
N TRP A 33 -15.12 -11.83 -8.87
CA TRP A 33 -14.71 -13.14 -9.34
C TRP A 33 -14.87 -14.20 -8.24
N ASN A 34 -15.61 -15.24 -8.54
CA ASN A 34 -15.90 -16.33 -7.62
C ASN A 34 -15.68 -17.71 -8.29
N PRO A 35 -14.44 -18.00 -8.70
CA PRO A 35 -14.14 -19.26 -9.35
C PRO A 35 -14.30 -20.44 -8.40
N THR A 36 -14.66 -21.60 -8.93
CA THR A 36 -14.79 -22.84 -8.16
C THR A 36 -13.46 -23.57 -7.98
N HIS A 37 -12.51 -23.36 -8.90
CA HIS A 37 -11.19 -23.95 -8.79
C HIS A 37 -10.34 -23.19 -7.75
N CYS A 38 -9.91 -23.91 -6.71
CA CYS A 38 -9.05 -23.40 -5.65
C CYS A 38 -7.76 -24.21 -5.58
N GLY A 39 -6.65 -23.56 -5.24
CA GLY A 39 -5.36 -24.19 -5.11
C GLY A 39 -4.36 -23.34 -4.33
N ASP A 40 -3.10 -23.70 -4.43
CA ASP A 40 -1.98 -22.98 -3.84
C ASP A 40 -1.09 -22.44 -4.97
N SER A 41 -0.74 -21.16 -4.89
CA SER A 41 0.16 -20.53 -5.86
C SER A 41 1.63 -20.90 -5.65
N ALA A 42 1.99 -21.47 -4.52
CA ALA A 42 3.37 -21.65 -4.05
C ALA A 42 4.14 -20.31 -3.97
N MET A 43 3.42 -19.21 -3.81
CA MET A 43 3.98 -17.86 -3.69
C MET A 43 3.91 -17.36 -2.25
N ARG A 44 4.87 -16.50 -1.91
CA ARG A 44 4.97 -15.85 -0.61
C ARG A 44 5.42 -14.40 -0.79
N ILE A 45 4.80 -13.49 -0.05
CA ILE A 45 5.27 -12.11 0.09
C ILE A 45 5.94 -11.99 1.45
N ALA A 46 7.25 -11.74 1.45
CA ALA A 46 8.01 -11.55 2.67
C ALA A 46 7.73 -10.17 3.30
N ARG A 47 8.10 -10.01 4.57
CA ARG A 47 7.92 -8.75 5.30
C ARG A 47 8.59 -7.55 4.64
N ASP A 48 9.71 -7.77 3.94
CA ASP A 48 10.43 -6.73 3.19
C ASP A 48 9.80 -6.38 1.84
N GLY A 49 8.70 -7.05 1.47
CA GLY A 49 7.98 -6.84 0.23
C GLY A 49 8.48 -7.67 -0.95
N ILE A 50 9.50 -8.51 -0.77
CA ILE A 50 9.99 -9.39 -1.84
C ILE A 50 9.00 -10.56 -2.04
N TRP A 51 8.66 -10.80 -3.28
CA TRP A 51 7.81 -11.92 -3.70
C TRP A 51 8.66 -13.13 -4.06
N TYR A 52 8.25 -14.29 -3.58
CA TYR A 52 8.90 -15.58 -3.85
C TYR A 52 7.92 -16.54 -4.53
N HIS A 53 8.43 -17.38 -5.41
CA HIS A 53 7.72 -18.51 -5.98
C HIS A 53 8.57 -19.77 -5.81
N GLU A 54 7.99 -20.81 -5.17
CA GLU A 54 8.70 -22.05 -4.85
C GLU A 54 10.06 -21.80 -4.16
N GLY A 55 10.10 -20.82 -3.25
CA GLY A 55 11.29 -20.46 -2.49
C GLY A 55 12.32 -19.59 -3.21
N SER A 56 12.10 -19.24 -4.49
CA SER A 56 12.98 -18.37 -5.26
C SER A 56 12.37 -16.97 -5.44
N PRO A 57 13.17 -15.90 -5.27
CA PRO A 57 12.64 -14.55 -5.46
C PRO A 57 12.24 -14.31 -6.92
N ILE A 58 11.11 -13.61 -7.10
CA ILE A 58 10.64 -13.18 -8.42
C ILE A 58 11.40 -11.92 -8.81
N GLY A 59 12.39 -12.06 -9.70
CA GLY A 59 13.27 -10.98 -10.12
C GLY A 59 12.73 -10.05 -11.20
N ARG A 60 11.44 -10.20 -11.60
CA ARG A 60 10.80 -9.38 -12.64
C ARG A 60 9.76 -8.44 -12.01
N PRO A 61 10.06 -7.14 -11.85
CA PRO A 61 9.13 -6.20 -11.25
C PRO A 61 7.77 -6.14 -11.97
N ALA A 62 7.76 -6.29 -13.29
CA ALA A 62 6.52 -6.30 -14.07
C ALA A 62 5.60 -7.47 -13.70
N MET A 63 6.14 -8.65 -13.38
CA MET A 63 5.37 -9.79 -12.90
C MET A 63 4.78 -9.55 -11.51
N VAL A 64 5.59 -9.00 -10.61
CA VAL A 64 5.13 -8.63 -9.25
C VAL A 64 3.99 -7.62 -9.34
N ARG A 65 4.14 -6.59 -10.17
CA ARG A 65 3.06 -5.61 -10.40
C ARG A 65 1.79 -6.27 -10.94
N LEU A 66 1.92 -7.17 -11.90
CA LEU A 66 0.79 -7.88 -12.48
C LEU A 66 0.07 -8.73 -11.41
N PHE A 67 0.79 -9.55 -10.67
CA PHE A 67 0.21 -10.39 -9.62
C PHE A 67 -0.40 -9.56 -8.50
N SER A 68 0.17 -8.40 -8.16
CA SER A 68 -0.39 -7.52 -7.15
C SER A 68 -1.79 -7.00 -7.53
N THR A 69 -2.09 -6.88 -8.81
CA THR A 69 -3.41 -6.42 -9.28
C THR A 69 -4.53 -7.44 -9.04
N ILE A 70 -4.20 -8.71 -8.90
CA ILE A 70 -5.17 -9.79 -8.67
C ILE A 70 -5.14 -10.32 -7.23
N LEU A 71 -4.42 -9.66 -6.33
CA LEU A 71 -4.48 -9.92 -4.89
C LEU A 71 -5.86 -9.56 -4.35
N ARG A 72 -6.37 -10.44 -3.49
CA ARG A 72 -7.59 -10.20 -2.71
C ARG A 72 -7.43 -10.77 -1.31
N ARG A 73 -7.96 -10.06 -0.32
CA ARG A 73 -8.11 -10.58 1.04
C ARG A 73 -9.51 -11.20 1.19
N GLU A 74 -9.55 -12.44 1.62
CA GLU A 74 -10.80 -13.13 1.89
C GLU A 74 -11.39 -12.71 3.25
N PRO A 75 -12.71 -12.91 3.47
CA PRO A 75 -13.34 -12.57 4.75
C PRO A 75 -12.73 -13.28 5.97
N ASP A 76 -12.13 -14.46 5.79
CA ASP A 76 -11.42 -15.21 6.84
C ASP A 76 -10.00 -14.72 7.12
N GLY A 77 -9.56 -13.67 6.40
CA GLY A 77 -8.25 -13.05 6.55
C GLY A 77 -7.15 -13.63 5.65
N ARG A 78 -7.41 -14.70 4.92
CA ARG A 78 -6.44 -15.26 3.96
C ARG A 78 -6.26 -14.34 2.77
N PHE A 79 -5.08 -14.40 2.16
CA PHE A 79 -4.78 -13.74 0.90
C PHE A 79 -4.82 -14.72 -0.25
N VAL A 80 -5.35 -14.29 -1.37
CA VAL A 80 -5.45 -15.10 -2.59
C VAL A 80 -5.07 -14.29 -3.82
N LEU A 81 -4.61 -14.98 -4.84
CA LEU A 81 -4.52 -14.50 -6.20
C LEU A 81 -5.76 -15.02 -6.94
N VAL A 82 -6.58 -14.13 -7.44
CA VAL A 82 -7.86 -14.51 -8.07
C VAL A 82 -7.92 -14.08 -9.52
N THR A 83 -8.42 -14.99 -10.35
CA THR A 83 -8.80 -14.74 -11.74
C THR A 83 -10.24 -15.23 -11.96
N PRO A 84 -10.86 -14.98 -13.11
CA PRO A 84 -12.20 -15.52 -13.37
C PRO A 84 -12.29 -17.05 -13.32
N VAL A 85 -11.15 -17.76 -13.48
CA VAL A 85 -11.14 -19.23 -13.60
C VAL A 85 -10.54 -19.94 -12.40
N GLU A 86 -9.73 -19.27 -11.58
CA GLU A 86 -9.07 -19.90 -10.42
C GLU A 86 -8.80 -18.92 -9.28
N LYS A 87 -8.69 -19.48 -8.09
CA LYS A 87 -8.33 -18.77 -6.86
C LYS A 87 -7.24 -19.55 -6.14
N LEU A 88 -6.07 -18.94 -5.99
CA LEU A 88 -4.88 -19.58 -5.44
C LEU A 88 -4.45 -18.89 -4.16
N ASP A 89 -4.22 -19.66 -3.10
CA ASP A 89 -3.70 -19.12 -1.85
C ASP A 89 -2.27 -18.58 -2.04
N ILE A 90 -1.97 -17.48 -1.36
CA ILE A 90 -0.64 -16.89 -1.27
C ILE A 90 -0.32 -16.56 0.18
N GLU A 91 0.88 -16.91 0.62
CA GLU A 91 1.35 -16.57 1.95
C GLU A 91 1.80 -15.11 2.00
N VAL A 92 1.36 -14.37 3.01
CA VAL A 92 1.80 -12.99 3.27
C VAL A 92 2.31 -12.92 4.71
N GLU A 93 3.60 -12.65 4.90
CA GLU A 93 4.23 -12.66 6.23
C GLU A 93 3.73 -11.52 7.13
N ASP A 94 3.47 -10.36 6.56
CA ASP A 94 2.99 -9.18 7.30
C ASP A 94 1.93 -8.44 6.48
N ALA A 95 2.34 -7.55 5.58
CA ALA A 95 1.45 -6.83 4.69
C ALA A 95 1.77 -7.14 3.21
N PRO A 96 0.77 -7.11 2.32
CA PRO A 96 1.02 -7.42 0.91
C PRO A 96 1.84 -6.36 0.18
N PHE A 97 1.91 -5.13 0.70
CA PHE A 97 2.67 -4.03 0.13
C PHE A 97 3.61 -3.40 1.15
N VAL A 98 4.59 -2.66 0.66
CA VAL A 98 5.47 -1.80 1.46
C VAL A 98 5.45 -0.39 0.88
N ALA A 99 5.17 0.62 1.71
CA ALA A 99 5.28 2.02 1.33
C ALA A 99 6.74 2.46 1.46
N VAL A 100 7.37 2.74 0.32
CA VAL A 100 8.83 2.93 0.22
C VAL A 100 9.24 4.38 0.02
N GLU A 101 8.30 5.27 -0.31
CA GLU A 101 8.57 6.69 -0.55
C GLU A 101 7.37 7.53 -0.11
N LEU A 102 7.63 8.73 0.39
CA LEU A 102 6.65 9.71 0.85
C LEU A 102 6.84 11.05 0.14
N ARG A 103 5.74 11.63 -0.31
CA ARG A 103 5.68 13.02 -0.77
C ARG A 103 4.68 13.78 0.09
N SER A 104 5.14 14.83 0.76
CA SER A 104 4.31 15.72 1.56
C SER A 104 4.12 17.06 0.85
N GLU A 105 2.88 17.56 0.82
CA GLU A 105 2.52 18.87 0.26
C GLU A 105 1.48 19.53 1.16
N GLY A 106 1.64 20.85 1.40
CA GLY A 106 0.78 21.60 2.31
C GLY A 106 1.24 21.54 3.76
N GLU A 107 0.48 22.14 4.66
CA GLU A 107 0.74 22.25 6.10
C GLU A 107 -0.54 22.04 6.91
N GLY A 108 -0.41 21.54 8.13
CA GLY A 108 -1.54 21.34 9.04
C GLY A 108 -2.68 20.54 8.39
N GLU A 109 -3.90 20.96 8.57
CA GLU A 109 -5.11 20.32 8.03
C GLU A 109 -5.16 20.29 6.49
N ALA A 110 -4.44 21.21 5.84
CA ALA A 110 -4.34 21.26 4.38
C ALA A 110 -3.24 20.36 3.79
N ARG A 111 -2.50 19.65 4.65
CA ARG A 111 -1.45 18.72 4.21
C ARG A 111 -2.04 17.53 3.50
N ASN A 112 -1.33 17.08 2.49
CA ASN A 112 -1.58 15.79 1.83
C ASN A 112 -0.30 14.99 1.76
N LEU A 113 -0.40 13.70 2.04
CA LEU A 113 0.68 12.73 2.04
C LEU A 113 0.43 11.68 0.96
N ALA A 114 1.31 11.63 -0.02
CA ALA A 114 1.28 10.61 -1.07
C ALA A 114 2.40 9.61 -0.84
N PHE A 115 2.08 8.33 -1.03
CA PHE A 115 3.01 7.22 -0.85
C PHE A 115 3.20 6.47 -2.16
N ARG A 116 4.43 6.08 -2.43
CA ARG A 116 4.71 5.06 -3.45
C ARG A 116 4.90 3.72 -2.75
N LEU A 117 4.26 2.69 -3.30
CA LEU A 117 4.44 1.32 -2.86
C LEU A 117 5.56 0.64 -3.64
N ASN A 118 6.08 -0.46 -3.10
CA ASN A 118 7.09 -1.29 -3.76
C ASN A 118 6.65 -1.88 -5.11
N THR A 119 5.37 -1.82 -5.41
CA THR A 119 4.77 -2.21 -6.71
C THR A 119 4.59 -1.03 -7.66
N ASP A 120 5.13 0.14 -7.33
CA ASP A 120 4.93 1.42 -8.02
C ASP A 120 3.50 1.96 -8.00
N ASP A 121 2.63 1.42 -7.15
CA ASP A 121 1.34 2.01 -6.87
C ASP A 121 1.49 3.32 -6.11
N LEU A 122 0.65 4.30 -6.42
CA LEU A 122 0.58 5.58 -5.72
C LEU A 122 -0.70 5.66 -4.90
N VAL A 123 -0.57 6.03 -3.63
CA VAL A 123 -1.69 6.15 -2.69
C VAL A 123 -1.59 7.47 -1.95
N VAL A 124 -2.68 8.25 -1.93
CA VAL A 124 -2.78 9.45 -1.09
C VAL A 124 -3.52 9.09 0.19
N ALA A 125 -2.88 9.26 1.34
CA ALA A 125 -3.51 8.99 2.63
C ALA A 125 -4.70 9.93 2.87
N GLY A 126 -5.74 9.42 3.48
CA GLY A 126 -6.97 10.16 3.74
C GLY A 126 -8.05 9.25 4.34
N PRO A 127 -9.32 9.68 4.33
CA PRO A 127 -10.42 8.90 4.91
C PRO A 127 -10.58 7.50 4.30
N GLU A 128 -10.27 7.34 3.01
CA GLU A 128 -10.38 6.06 2.29
C GLU A 128 -9.08 5.24 2.27
N HIS A 129 -7.95 5.88 2.60
CA HIS A 129 -6.62 5.27 2.67
C HIS A 129 -5.98 5.68 4.00
N ARG A 130 -6.37 5.00 5.06
CA ARG A 130 -6.05 5.41 6.43
C ARG A 130 -4.65 4.95 6.81
N LEU A 131 -3.93 5.85 7.51
CA LEU A 131 -2.75 5.48 8.26
C LEU A 131 -3.18 4.94 9.62
N ARG A 132 -2.66 3.77 10.00
CA ARG A 132 -2.92 3.14 11.29
C ARG A 132 -1.62 2.85 12.01
N PHE A 133 -1.61 3.17 13.27
CA PHE A 133 -0.52 2.85 14.19
C PHE A 133 -1.08 1.85 15.21
N GLU A 134 -0.88 0.58 14.94
CA GLU A 134 -1.30 -0.51 15.83
C GLU A 134 -0.26 -0.69 16.95
N ALA A 135 -0.56 -1.55 17.93
CA ALA A 135 0.35 -1.89 19.00
C ALA A 135 1.62 -2.56 18.43
N GLY A 136 2.62 -1.74 18.13
CA GLY A 136 3.87 -2.17 17.53
C GLY A 136 4.59 -0.99 16.86
N PRO A 137 5.86 -1.19 16.45
CA PRO A 137 6.68 -0.09 15.95
C PRO A 137 6.44 0.28 14.49
N HIS A 138 5.44 -0.32 13.83
CA HIS A 138 5.24 -0.17 12.40
C HIS A 138 3.84 0.36 12.08
N PRO A 139 3.74 1.50 11.38
CA PRO A 139 2.49 1.96 10.84
C PRO A 139 2.11 1.21 9.56
N TYR A 140 0.82 1.19 9.28
CA TYR A 140 0.24 0.61 8.07
C TYR A 140 -0.60 1.64 7.34
N LEU A 141 -0.55 1.59 6.02
CA LEU A 141 -1.40 2.38 5.13
C LEU A 141 -2.42 1.46 4.47
N GLU A 142 -3.69 1.78 4.60
CA GLU A 142 -4.75 1.06 3.90
C GLU A 142 -4.72 1.39 2.41
N VAL A 143 -4.49 0.36 1.58
CA VAL A 143 -4.37 0.53 0.13
C VAL A 143 -5.72 0.31 -0.55
N ARG A 144 -6.30 -0.87 -0.43
CA ARG A 144 -7.61 -1.22 -1.00
C ARG A 144 -8.10 -2.58 -0.48
N GLY A 145 -9.42 -2.73 -0.31
CA GLY A 145 -10.04 -4.03 -0.07
C GLY A 145 -9.46 -4.84 1.10
N GLY A 146 -9.01 -4.18 2.16
CA GLY A 146 -8.34 -4.83 3.29
C GLY A 146 -6.88 -5.21 3.02
N LEU A 147 -6.31 -4.77 1.91
CA LEU A 147 -4.88 -4.90 1.60
C LEU A 147 -4.16 -3.68 2.12
N ASP A 148 -3.15 -3.89 2.96
CA ASP A 148 -2.36 -2.84 3.60
C ASP A 148 -0.94 -2.77 3.03
N ALA A 149 -0.32 -1.62 3.22
CA ALA A 149 1.12 -1.43 3.04
C ALA A 149 1.79 -1.21 4.39
N LEU A 150 2.83 -1.97 4.68
CA LEU A 150 3.74 -1.67 5.79
C LEU A 150 4.53 -0.41 5.42
N VAL A 151 4.49 0.60 6.27
CA VAL A 151 5.30 1.80 6.06
C VAL A 151 6.75 1.50 6.41
N ALA A 152 7.64 1.61 5.42
CA ALA A 152 9.06 1.35 5.61
C ALA A 152 9.67 2.30 6.67
N ARG A 153 10.66 1.82 7.39
CA ARG A 153 11.29 2.58 8.49
C ARG A 153 11.75 3.99 8.09
N PRO A 154 12.43 4.22 6.97
CA PRO A 154 12.81 5.57 6.55
C PRO A 154 11.60 6.48 6.34
N VAL A 155 10.52 5.96 5.78
CA VAL A 155 9.26 6.70 5.56
C VAL A 155 8.58 7.02 6.90
N TYR A 156 8.62 6.09 7.84
CA TYR A 156 8.12 6.34 9.20
C TYR A 156 8.88 7.49 9.89
N TYR A 157 10.19 7.57 9.72
CA TYR A 157 10.98 8.68 10.28
C TYR A 157 10.59 10.02 9.65
N GLU A 158 10.32 10.06 8.35
CA GLU A 158 9.81 11.27 7.70
C GLU A 158 8.43 11.69 8.27
N LEU A 159 7.54 10.74 8.48
CA LEU A 159 6.24 10.99 9.13
C LEU A 159 6.43 11.53 10.56
N ALA A 160 7.33 10.95 11.33
CA ALA A 160 7.62 11.40 12.69
C ALA A 160 8.18 12.83 12.72
N GLU A 161 9.07 13.17 11.80
CA GLU A 161 9.59 14.54 11.66
C GLU A 161 8.48 15.55 11.35
N ILE A 162 7.58 15.22 10.44
CA ILE A 162 6.41 16.04 10.12
C ILE A 162 5.53 16.25 11.36
N ALA A 163 5.22 15.18 12.07
CA ALA A 163 4.39 15.25 13.28
C ALA A 163 5.02 16.10 14.39
N LEU A 164 6.33 15.99 14.59
CA LEU A 164 7.07 16.79 15.54
C LEU A 164 7.08 18.27 15.16
N ALA A 165 7.25 18.57 13.88
CA ALA A 165 7.24 19.95 13.36
C ALA A 165 5.86 20.61 13.52
N GLU A 166 4.77 19.86 13.37
CA GLU A 166 3.41 20.38 13.56
C GLU A 166 3.03 20.57 15.03
N GLY A 167 3.65 19.84 15.95
CA GLY A 167 3.47 20.02 17.39
C GLY A 167 2.06 19.72 17.91
N ALA A 168 1.29 18.91 17.18
CA ALA A 168 -0.05 18.51 17.62
C ALA A 168 0.03 17.58 18.85
N SER A 169 -1.02 17.61 19.68
CA SER A 169 -1.15 16.70 20.83
C SER A 169 -2.52 16.01 20.78
N PRO A 170 -2.57 14.67 20.59
CA PRO A 170 -1.42 13.75 20.42
C PRO A 170 -0.62 14.04 19.15
N ALA A 171 0.65 13.62 19.13
CA ALA A 171 1.48 13.72 17.94
C ALA A 171 0.85 12.94 16.77
N GLY A 172 0.83 13.54 15.60
CA GLY A 172 0.22 12.93 14.44
C GLY A 172 0.37 13.78 13.19
N VAL A 173 -0.19 13.31 12.12
CA VAL A 173 -0.14 13.95 10.79
C VAL A 173 -1.52 14.10 10.20
N TRP A 174 -1.72 15.18 9.47
CA TRP A 174 -2.90 15.37 8.63
C TRP A 174 -2.64 14.88 7.21
N SER A 175 -3.65 14.31 6.59
CA SER A 175 -3.66 14.05 5.16
C SER A 175 -5.09 13.88 4.65
N GLY A 176 -5.40 14.54 3.52
CA GLY A 176 -6.71 14.43 2.89
C GLY A 176 -7.86 14.88 3.80
N GLY A 177 -7.60 15.80 4.73
CA GLY A 177 -8.59 16.30 5.70
C GLY A 177 -8.81 15.37 6.92
N ALA A 178 -8.05 14.30 7.06
CA ALA A 178 -8.10 13.40 8.19
C ALA A 178 -6.81 13.47 9.04
N PHE A 179 -6.97 13.38 10.35
CA PHE A 179 -5.85 13.34 11.30
C PHE A 179 -5.54 11.90 11.69
N PHE A 180 -4.27 11.54 11.63
CA PHE A 180 -3.76 10.22 12.01
C PHE A 180 -2.75 10.37 13.14
N ALA A 181 -3.11 9.89 14.35
CA ALA A 181 -2.21 9.91 15.48
C ALA A 181 -1.08 8.88 15.29
N LEU A 182 0.16 9.26 15.61
CA LEU A 182 1.34 8.39 15.49
C LEU A 182 1.50 7.44 16.67
N GLU A 183 0.70 7.60 17.73
CA GLU A 183 0.72 6.75 18.90
C GLU A 183 -0.55 5.90 18.96
N PRO A 184 -0.46 4.61 19.30
CA PRO A 184 -1.65 3.82 19.54
C PRO A 184 -2.45 4.47 20.69
N ARG A 185 -3.75 4.56 20.50
CA ARG A 185 -4.64 4.99 21.59
C ARG A 185 -4.52 4.01 22.75
N PRO A 186 -4.41 4.53 23.99
CA PRO A 186 -4.41 3.68 25.18
C PRO A 186 -5.69 2.86 25.31
#